data_d6b8d98f3043ed55105fe07b3d38e008
#
_entry.id   d6b8d98f3043ed55105fe07b3d38e008
#
_cell.length_a   1.000
_cell.length_b   1.000
_cell.length_c   1.000
_cell.angle_alpha   90.00
_cell.angle_beta   90.00
_cell.angle_gamma   90.00
#
_symmetry.space_group_name_H-M   'P 1'
#
loop_
_entity.id
_entity.type
_entity.pdbx_description
1 polymer ?
#
loop_
_entity_poly.entity_id
_entity_poly.type
_entity_poly.pdbx_seq_one_letter_code
_entity_poly.pdbx_strand_id
1 'polypeptide(L)'
;MSFSGELCGRVAIVTGGARGIGSAITNALVARGAEVHVFDLTDTNESAGTLHRVNIADADSVAQAVASLPAPPTMLVNNAGITRDRSLLKMSDDEWRSVIDVNLSGAFHMLRACAPGMVAAGCGSIVNITSINGMRGKFGQANYSSAKAGMIGLTKTAARELGPKGVTVNAVAPGMVMTEMARALPPEVLDRALQESALRKLAAPEDIAAAVVFLLSDMARMITGEVIRVDSGQYI
;
A
#
# COMPACT_ATOMS: atom_id res chain seq x y z
N MET A 1 -21.19 -9.35 -13.53
CA MET A 1 -21.77 -8.86 -12.26
C MET A 1 -21.20 -7.46 -12.04
N SER A 2 -22.05 -6.46 -11.88
CA SER A 2 -21.62 -5.09 -11.58
C SER A 2 -21.30 -5.00 -10.10
N PHE A 3 -20.05 -4.68 -9.73
CA PHE A 3 -19.62 -4.48 -8.34
C PHE A 3 -19.78 -3.01 -7.89
N SER A 4 -20.65 -2.25 -8.55
CA SER A 4 -20.93 -0.86 -8.16
C SER A 4 -21.74 -0.85 -6.85
N GLY A 5 -21.29 -0.08 -5.86
CA GLY A 5 -21.98 0.05 -4.56
C GLY A 5 -21.60 -0.97 -3.48
N GLU A 6 -20.69 -1.91 -3.76
CA GLU A 6 -20.26 -2.94 -2.81
C GLU A 6 -19.60 -2.37 -1.54
N LEU A 7 -19.00 -1.18 -1.62
CA LEU A 7 -18.30 -0.52 -0.51
C LEU A 7 -19.04 0.73 0.00
N CYS A 8 -20.34 0.88 -0.33
CA CYS A 8 -21.14 2.00 0.13
C CYS A 8 -21.13 2.11 1.67
N GLY A 9 -20.94 3.35 2.17
CA GLY A 9 -20.90 3.63 3.60
C GLY A 9 -19.60 3.23 4.30
N ARG A 10 -18.62 2.69 3.58
CA ARG A 10 -17.29 2.40 4.14
C ARG A 10 -16.34 3.58 3.93
N VAL A 11 -15.57 3.88 4.98
CA VAL A 11 -14.54 4.93 4.96
C VAL A 11 -13.18 4.29 4.80
N ALA A 12 -12.41 4.78 3.82
CA ALA A 12 -11.07 4.30 3.51
C ALA A 12 -10.02 5.39 3.65
N ILE A 13 -8.82 5.02 4.12
CA ILE A 13 -7.63 5.84 3.97
C ILE A 13 -6.69 5.15 2.97
N VAL A 14 -6.17 5.93 2.01
CA VAL A 14 -5.10 5.49 1.10
C VAL A 14 -3.90 6.41 1.27
N THR A 15 -2.79 5.88 1.81
CA THR A 15 -1.56 6.67 1.91
C THR A 15 -0.82 6.69 0.57
N GLY A 16 -0.25 7.85 0.19
CA GLY A 16 0.33 8.03 -1.15
C GLY A 16 -0.71 7.86 -2.26
N GLY A 17 -1.97 8.22 -1.99
CA GLY A 17 -3.12 8.00 -2.87
C GLY A 17 -3.30 9.04 -3.97
N ALA A 18 -2.47 10.07 -4.00
CA ALA A 18 -2.65 11.19 -4.93
C ALA A 18 -2.25 10.87 -6.38
N ARG A 19 -1.39 9.87 -6.62
CA ARG A 19 -0.89 9.51 -7.96
C ARG A 19 -0.53 8.02 -8.06
N GLY A 20 -0.27 7.56 -9.29
CA GLY A 20 0.25 6.24 -9.59
C GLY A 20 -0.63 5.10 -9.07
N ILE A 21 -0.04 4.10 -8.40
CA ILE A 21 -0.75 2.95 -7.83
C ILE A 21 -1.80 3.42 -6.82
N GLY A 22 -1.44 4.37 -5.95
CA GLY A 22 -2.35 4.89 -4.93
C GLY A 22 -3.58 5.59 -5.53
N SER A 23 -3.40 6.36 -6.60
CA SER A 23 -4.52 6.99 -7.32
C SER A 23 -5.44 5.95 -7.96
N ALA A 24 -4.88 4.91 -8.61
CA ALA A 24 -5.68 3.82 -9.16
C ALA A 24 -6.49 3.08 -8.09
N ILE A 25 -5.89 2.83 -6.91
CA ILE A 25 -6.58 2.24 -5.77
C ILE A 25 -7.70 3.16 -5.28
N THR A 26 -7.41 4.44 -5.08
CA THR A 26 -8.39 5.45 -4.64
C THR A 26 -9.58 5.50 -5.59
N ASN A 27 -9.33 5.62 -6.90
CA ASN A 27 -10.37 5.67 -7.91
C ASN A 27 -11.22 4.39 -7.95
N ALA A 28 -10.58 3.23 -7.79
CA ALA A 28 -11.27 1.94 -7.75
C ALA A 28 -12.18 1.78 -6.52
N LEU A 29 -11.80 2.35 -5.37
CA LEU A 29 -12.60 2.35 -4.14
C LEU A 29 -13.78 3.33 -4.26
N VAL A 30 -13.53 4.56 -4.73
CA VAL A 30 -14.58 5.58 -4.97
C VAL A 30 -15.62 5.06 -5.96
N ALA A 31 -15.21 4.44 -7.07
CA ALA A 31 -16.11 3.86 -8.06
C ALA A 31 -17.03 2.75 -7.50
N ARG A 32 -16.69 2.20 -6.32
CA ARG A 32 -17.50 1.20 -5.58
C ARG A 32 -18.29 1.80 -4.41
N GLY A 33 -18.31 3.12 -4.29
CA GLY A 33 -19.12 3.83 -3.31
C GLY A 33 -18.45 4.08 -1.97
N ALA A 34 -17.14 3.81 -1.82
CA ALA A 34 -16.41 4.15 -0.61
C ALA A 34 -16.15 5.66 -0.51
N GLU A 35 -16.21 6.21 0.69
CA GLU A 35 -15.63 7.51 1.01
C GLU A 35 -14.11 7.33 1.20
N VAL A 36 -13.29 8.02 0.40
CA VAL A 36 -11.84 7.81 0.42
C VAL A 36 -11.09 9.08 0.78
N HIS A 37 -10.30 8.99 1.85
CA HIS A 37 -9.36 10.01 2.28
C HIS A 37 -7.95 9.64 1.83
N VAL A 38 -7.32 10.54 1.08
CA VAL A 38 -5.95 10.40 0.57
C VAL A 38 -5.00 11.11 1.50
N PHE A 39 -4.04 10.38 2.09
CA PHE A 39 -2.98 10.95 2.92
C PHE A 39 -1.71 11.02 2.10
N ASP A 40 -1.27 12.23 1.74
CA ASP A 40 -0.09 12.45 0.90
C ASP A 40 0.63 13.73 1.33
N LEU A 41 1.87 13.94 0.86
CA LEU A 41 2.63 15.17 1.05
C LEU A 41 2.47 16.16 -0.10
N THR A 42 1.91 15.73 -1.22
CA THR A 42 1.68 16.59 -2.40
C THR A 42 0.52 17.55 -2.19
N ASP A 43 0.55 18.66 -2.92
CA ASP A 43 -0.56 19.62 -3.00
C ASP A 43 -1.48 19.34 -4.21
N THR A 44 -1.12 18.35 -5.06
CA THR A 44 -1.91 17.93 -6.23
C THR A 44 -2.52 16.55 -6.00
N ASN A 45 -3.75 16.36 -6.48
CA ASN A 45 -4.46 15.11 -6.38
C ASN A 45 -5.02 14.69 -7.73
N GLU A 46 -4.49 13.58 -8.28
CA GLU A 46 -4.95 12.98 -9.53
C GLU A 46 -6.08 11.96 -9.32
N SER A 47 -6.48 11.75 -8.06
CA SER A 47 -7.51 10.78 -7.71
C SER A 47 -8.83 11.44 -7.30
N ALA A 48 -9.90 10.66 -7.26
CA ALA A 48 -11.23 11.09 -6.85
C ALA A 48 -11.43 11.18 -5.33
N GLY A 49 -10.41 10.87 -4.51
CA GLY A 49 -10.49 10.93 -3.06
C GLY A 49 -10.25 12.34 -2.50
N THR A 50 -10.62 12.56 -1.23
CA THR A 50 -10.35 13.81 -0.52
C THR A 50 -8.90 13.84 -0.03
N LEU A 51 -8.11 14.81 -0.51
CA LEU A 51 -6.70 14.96 -0.16
C LEU A 51 -6.54 15.62 1.23
N HIS A 52 -5.67 15.01 2.04
CA HIS A 52 -5.16 15.55 3.30
C HIS A 52 -3.63 15.55 3.24
N ARG A 53 -3.02 16.69 3.59
CA ARG A 53 -1.55 16.78 3.64
C ARG A 53 -1.05 16.17 4.95
N VAL A 54 -0.50 14.97 4.89
CA VAL A 54 -0.08 14.19 6.05
C VAL A 54 1.30 13.60 5.83
N ASN A 55 2.21 13.81 6.77
CA ASN A 55 3.49 13.12 6.82
C ASN A 55 3.36 11.82 7.60
N ILE A 56 3.29 10.68 6.93
CA ILE A 56 3.14 9.39 7.61
C ILE A 56 4.39 8.94 8.39
N ALA A 57 5.57 9.52 8.12
CA ALA A 57 6.76 9.27 8.92
C ALA A 57 6.68 9.94 10.32
N ASP A 58 5.78 10.89 10.50
CA ASP A 58 5.51 11.58 11.76
C ASP A 58 4.24 11.01 12.42
N ALA A 59 4.43 10.39 13.59
CA ALA A 59 3.36 9.73 14.32
C ALA A 59 2.27 10.70 14.80
N ASP A 60 2.64 11.92 15.19
CA ASP A 60 1.72 12.93 15.68
C ASP A 60 0.89 13.51 14.51
N SER A 61 1.53 13.75 13.36
CA SER A 61 0.84 14.12 12.12
C SER A 61 -0.23 13.09 11.73
N VAL A 62 0.09 11.80 11.81
CA VAL A 62 -0.85 10.71 11.53
C VAL A 62 -2.00 10.70 12.54
N ALA A 63 -1.68 10.76 13.84
CA ALA A 63 -2.71 10.69 14.89
C ALA A 63 -3.72 11.84 14.78
N GLN A 64 -3.24 13.07 14.56
CA GLN A 64 -4.08 14.25 14.36
C GLN A 64 -4.95 14.12 13.11
N ALA A 65 -4.36 13.69 11.98
CA ALA A 65 -5.10 13.54 10.74
C ALA A 65 -6.20 12.48 10.84
N VAL A 66 -5.92 11.31 11.43
CA VAL A 66 -6.95 10.28 11.63
C VAL A 66 -8.04 10.73 12.56
N ALA A 67 -7.70 11.44 13.67
CA ALA A 67 -8.69 11.96 14.61
C ALA A 67 -9.58 13.08 14.03
N SER A 68 -9.12 13.78 13.00
CA SER A 68 -9.88 14.84 12.33
C SER A 68 -10.88 14.35 11.28
N LEU A 69 -10.87 13.05 10.94
CA LEU A 69 -11.81 12.50 9.96
C LEU A 69 -13.25 12.51 10.48
N PRO A 70 -14.24 12.73 9.60
CA PRO A 70 -15.65 12.79 9.97
C PRO A 70 -16.19 11.47 10.52
N ALA A 71 -15.59 10.34 10.14
CA ALA A 71 -15.92 9.02 10.64
C ALA A 71 -14.66 8.14 10.73
N PRO A 72 -14.61 7.18 11.69
CA PRO A 72 -13.49 6.25 11.79
C PRO A 72 -13.32 5.42 10.51
N PRO A 73 -12.10 5.27 9.98
CA PRO A 73 -11.87 4.45 8.81
C PRO A 73 -12.08 2.96 9.12
N THR A 74 -12.78 2.26 8.24
CA THR A 74 -12.95 0.80 8.26
C THR A 74 -12.03 0.10 7.25
N MET A 75 -11.38 0.86 6.37
CA MET A 75 -10.41 0.38 5.41
C MET A 75 -9.14 1.23 5.45
N LEU A 76 -7.98 0.55 5.39
CA LEU A 76 -6.67 1.20 5.33
C LEU A 76 -5.83 0.57 4.23
N VAL A 77 -5.27 1.41 3.35
CA VAL A 77 -4.26 1.00 2.37
C VAL A 77 -2.95 1.74 2.65
N ASN A 78 -1.96 1.03 3.17
CA ASN A 78 -0.60 1.53 3.32
C ASN A 78 0.15 1.38 1.99
N ASN A 79 0.03 2.40 1.14
CA ASN A 79 0.66 2.42 -0.19
C ASN A 79 1.84 3.40 -0.27
N ALA A 80 1.86 4.46 0.50
CA ALA A 80 2.96 5.44 0.45
C ALA A 80 4.32 4.78 0.60
N GLY A 81 5.27 5.22 -0.22
CA GLY A 81 6.63 4.70 -0.17
C GLY A 81 7.57 5.50 -1.05
N ILE A 82 8.83 5.49 -0.67
CA ILE A 82 9.93 6.12 -1.40
C ILE A 82 11.06 5.12 -1.65
N THR A 83 11.90 5.41 -2.62
CA THR A 83 13.16 4.70 -2.86
C THR A 83 14.34 5.67 -2.75
N ARG A 84 15.48 5.17 -2.31
CA ARG A 84 16.78 5.83 -2.32
C ARG A 84 17.81 4.77 -2.68
N ASP A 85 17.83 4.44 -3.99
CA ASP A 85 18.64 3.32 -4.49
C ASP A 85 20.13 3.66 -4.45
N ARG A 86 20.90 2.84 -3.76
CA ARG A 86 22.34 2.96 -3.61
C ARG A 86 22.94 1.57 -3.31
N SER A 87 24.12 1.28 -3.88
CA SER A 87 24.82 0.03 -3.49
C SER A 87 25.12 0.02 -2.00
N LEU A 88 25.01 -1.16 -1.35
CA LEU A 88 25.08 -1.34 0.09
C LEU A 88 26.27 -0.60 0.74
N LEU A 89 27.47 -0.72 0.15
CA LEU A 89 28.70 -0.12 0.69
C LEU A 89 28.77 1.41 0.54
N LYS A 90 27.87 2.02 -0.25
CA LYS A 90 27.83 3.46 -0.49
C LYS A 90 26.56 4.13 0.05
N MET A 91 25.63 3.32 0.59
CA MET A 91 24.38 3.83 1.15
C MET A 91 24.65 4.62 2.43
N SER A 92 24.16 5.85 2.49
CA SER A 92 24.26 6.65 3.71
C SER A 92 23.18 6.27 4.73
N ASP A 93 23.44 6.61 5.99
CA ASP A 93 22.47 6.44 7.08
C ASP A 93 21.16 7.20 6.80
N ASP A 94 21.23 8.38 6.17
CA ASP A 94 20.06 9.18 5.83
C ASP A 94 19.24 8.54 4.69
N GLU A 95 19.90 7.97 3.67
CA GLU A 95 19.24 7.19 2.62
C GLU A 95 18.55 5.93 3.20
N TRP A 96 19.18 5.30 4.20
CA TRP A 96 18.59 4.18 4.94
C TRP A 96 17.39 4.62 5.77
N ARG A 97 17.58 5.56 6.69
CA ARG A 97 16.55 6.03 7.64
C ARG A 97 15.32 6.56 6.93
N SER A 98 15.50 7.43 5.94
CA SER A 98 14.37 8.03 5.21
C SER A 98 13.45 6.99 4.59
N VAL A 99 14.02 5.89 4.05
CA VAL A 99 13.22 4.81 3.45
C VAL A 99 12.53 3.95 4.52
N ILE A 100 13.21 3.62 5.61
CA ILE A 100 12.62 2.88 6.74
C ILE A 100 11.48 3.70 7.36
N ASP A 101 11.70 4.99 7.61
CA ASP A 101 10.74 5.86 8.28
C ASP A 101 9.45 6.01 7.48
N VAL A 102 9.54 6.19 6.17
CA VAL A 102 8.35 6.30 5.33
C VAL A 102 7.70 4.93 5.09
N ASN A 103 8.50 3.95 4.60
CA ASN A 103 7.93 2.72 4.07
C ASN A 103 7.52 1.71 5.15
N LEU A 104 8.16 1.71 6.32
CA LEU A 104 7.87 0.76 7.39
C LEU A 104 7.28 1.44 8.63
N SER A 105 7.98 2.44 9.20
CA SER A 105 7.49 3.15 10.38
C SER A 105 6.18 3.87 10.09
N GLY A 106 6.05 4.49 8.90
CA GLY A 106 4.81 5.14 8.46
C GLY A 106 3.62 4.19 8.38
N ALA A 107 3.82 2.98 7.82
CA ALA A 107 2.78 1.96 7.82
C ALA A 107 2.38 1.52 9.24
N PHE A 108 3.34 1.40 10.16
CA PHE A 108 3.08 1.12 11.57
C PHE A 108 2.30 2.27 12.24
N HIS A 109 2.66 3.52 12.00
CA HIS A 109 1.93 4.67 12.55
C HIS A 109 0.47 4.68 12.09
N MET A 110 0.23 4.45 10.81
CA MET A 110 -1.13 4.36 10.24
C MET A 110 -1.94 3.20 10.83
N LEU A 111 -1.33 2.02 10.93
CA LEU A 111 -1.95 0.85 11.57
C LEU A 111 -2.37 1.18 13.01
N ARG A 112 -1.44 1.72 13.80
CA ARG A 112 -1.67 2.06 15.21
C ARG A 112 -2.76 3.11 15.39
N ALA A 113 -2.88 4.06 14.47
CA ALA A 113 -3.88 5.13 14.54
C ALA A 113 -5.28 4.65 14.10
N CYS A 114 -5.36 3.78 13.08
CA CYS A 114 -6.65 3.33 12.52
C CYS A 114 -7.24 2.11 13.24
N ALA A 115 -6.40 1.17 13.71
CA ALA A 115 -6.86 -0.09 14.27
C ALA A 115 -7.81 0.05 15.49
N PRO A 116 -7.65 1.01 16.42
CA PRO A 116 -8.58 1.16 17.54
C PRO A 116 -10.03 1.37 17.11
N GLY A 117 -10.29 2.20 16.08
CA GLY A 117 -11.63 2.41 15.53
C GLY A 117 -12.21 1.17 14.90
N MET A 118 -11.41 0.42 14.12
CA MET A 118 -11.81 -0.84 13.51
C MET A 118 -12.15 -1.92 14.55
N VAL A 119 -11.33 -2.01 15.61
CA VAL A 119 -11.56 -2.94 16.73
C VAL A 119 -12.85 -2.59 17.47
N ALA A 120 -13.09 -1.31 17.74
CA ALA A 120 -14.32 -0.85 18.41
C ALA A 120 -15.57 -1.15 17.55
N ALA A 121 -15.45 -1.05 16.23
CA ALA A 121 -16.52 -1.41 15.29
C ALA A 121 -16.69 -2.93 15.08
N GLY A 122 -15.73 -3.76 15.54
CA GLY A 122 -15.72 -5.18 15.29
C GLY A 122 -15.52 -5.57 13.83
N CYS A 123 -15.09 -4.65 12.98
CA CYS A 123 -14.85 -4.87 11.55
C CYS A 123 -13.79 -3.91 11.00
N GLY A 124 -12.98 -4.40 10.07
CA GLY A 124 -11.99 -3.62 9.37
C GLY A 124 -11.18 -4.43 8.38
N SER A 125 -10.61 -3.78 7.39
CA SER A 125 -9.73 -4.43 6.41
C SER A 125 -8.51 -3.55 6.12
N ILE A 126 -7.32 -4.12 6.23
CA ILE A 126 -6.05 -3.40 6.04
C ILE A 126 -5.26 -4.11 4.95
N VAL A 127 -4.77 -3.34 3.98
CA VAL A 127 -3.89 -3.83 2.92
C VAL A 127 -2.60 -3.03 2.89
N ASN A 128 -1.46 -3.72 3.02
CA ASN A 128 -0.13 -3.15 2.94
C ASN A 128 0.46 -3.39 1.54
N ILE A 129 0.88 -2.34 0.84
CA ILE A 129 1.57 -2.46 -0.45
C ILE A 129 3.05 -2.69 -0.18
N THR A 130 3.46 -3.96 -0.32
CA THR A 130 4.86 -4.39 -0.20
C THR A 130 5.57 -4.34 -1.56
N SER A 131 6.39 -5.31 -1.89
CA SER A 131 7.03 -5.50 -3.19
C SER A 131 7.60 -6.91 -3.28
N ILE A 132 7.71 -7.47 -4.48
CA ILE A 132 8.52 -8.68 -4.70
C ILE A 132 9.97 -8.47 -4.27
N ASN A 133 10.49 -7.23 -4.32
CA ASN A 133 11.85 -6.93 -3.85
C ASN A 133 12.00 -7.04 -2.33
N GLY A 134 10.93 -6.95 -1.55
CA GLY A 134 10.91 -7.31 -0.14
C GLY A 134 11.00 -8.82 0.11
N MET A 135 10.69 -9.64 -0.90
CA MET A 135 10.75 -11.11 -0.84
C MET A 135 12.06 -11.66 -1.39
N ARG A 136 12.54 -11.13 -2.53
CA ARG A 136 13.71 -11.64 -3.24
C ARG A 136 15.00 -10.83 -3.04
N GLY A 137 14.88 -9.60 -2.50
CA GLY A 137 15.95 -8.61 -2.52
C GLY A 137 16.15 -8.00 -3.93
N LYS A 138 16.90 -6.87 -3.98
CA LYS A 138 17.33 -6.25 -5.23
C LYS A 138 18.62 -5.48 -5.01
N PHE A 139 19.58 -5.60 -5.93
CA PHE A 139 20.80 -4.80 -5.90
C PHE A 139 20.48 -3.30 -5.82
N GLY A 140 21.16 -2.60 -4.90
CA GLY A 140 20.97 -1.17 -4.68
C GLY A 140 19.78 -0.80 -3.80
N GLN A 141 18.99 -1.76 -3.33
CA GLN A 141 17.77 -1.53 -2.55
C GLN A 141 17.82 -2.14 -1.14
N ALA A 142 18.96 -2.10 -0.47
CA ALA A 142 19.07 -2.66 0.88
C ALA A 142 18.03 -2.05 1.84
N ASN A 143 17.86 -0.72 1.83
CA ASN A 143 16.86 0.01 2.59
C ASN A 143 15.41 -0.37 2.19
N TYR A 144 15.09 -0.28 0.89
CA TYR A 144 13.76 -0.54 0.38
C TYR A 144 13.33 -2.00 0.57
N SER A 145 14.21 -2.94 0.20
CA SER A 145 13.93 -4.37 0.37
C SER A 145 13.73 -4.75 1.82
N SER A 146 14.54 -4.20 2.75
CA SER A 146 14.38 -4.40 4.19
C SER A 146 13.06 -3.83 4.71
N ALA A 147 12.70 -2.60 4.31
CA ALA A 147 11.43 -1.99 4.69
C ALA A 147 10.23 -2.83 4.20
N LYS A 148 10.24 -3.26 2.92
CA LYS A 148 9.15 -4.04 2.34
C LYS A 148 9.08 -5.47 2.89
N ALA A 149 10.21 -6.07 3.27
CA ALA A 149 10.25 -7.32 4.05
C ALA A 149 9.70 -7.13 5.47
N GLY A 150 10.07 -6.03 6.13
CA GLY A 150 9.52 -5.67 7.44
C GLY A 150 7.99 -5.50 7.42
N MET A 151 7.43 -4.90 6.35
CA MET A 151 5.98 -4.80 6.17
C MET A 151 5.30 -6.17 6.08
N ILE A 152 5.94 -7.20 5.51
CA ILE A 152 5.43 -8.58 5.49
C ILE A 152 5.32 -9.12 6.92
N GLY A 153 6.36 -8.91 7.74
CA GLY A 153 6.33 -9.27 9.16
C GLY A 153 5.24 -8.53 9.92
N LEU A 154 5.15 -7.20 9.72
CA LEU A 154 4.10 -6.36 10.32
C LEU A 154 2.70 -6.83 9.94
N THR A 155 2.46 -7.17 8.67
CA THR A 155 1.18 -7.71 8.17
C THR A 155 0.78 -8.97 8.94
N LYS A 156 1.69 -9.94 9.05
CA LYS A 156 1.42 -11.22 9.71
C LYS A 156 1.17 -11.06 11.21
N THR A 157 1.93 -10.19 11.88
CA THR A 157 1.74 -9.91 13.30
C THR A 157 0.41 -9.20 13.54
N ALA A 158 0.11 -8.14 12.79
CA ALA A 158 -1.15 -7.42 12.90
C ALA A 158 -2.37 -8.31 12.60
N ALA A 159 -2.27 -9.23 11.63
CA ALA A 159 -3.33 -10.20 11.36
C ALA A 159 -3.62 -11.11 12.56
N ARG A 160 -2.60 -11.52 13.31
CA ARG A 160 -2.76 -12.33 14.53
C ARG A 160 -3.36 -11.56 15.70
N GLU A 161 -2.97 -10.29 15.86
CA GLU A 161 -3.43 -9.45 16.96
C GLU A 161 -4.84 -8.89 16.74
N LEU A 162 -5.17 -8.54 15.50
CA LEU A 162 -6.42 -7.88 15.15
C LEU A 162 -7.49 -8.84 14.62
N GLY A 163 -7.11 -10.02 14.09
CA GLY A 163 -8.04 -11.03 13.58
C GLY A 163 -9.12 -11.45 14.57
N PRO A 164 -8.80 -11.77 15.85
CA PRO A 164 -9.80 -12.09 16.86
C PRO A 164 -10.78 -10.94 17.15
N LYS A 165 -10.50 -9.73 16.65
CA LYS A 165 -11.30 -8.52 16.82
C LYS A 165 -12.06 -8.12 15.55
N GLY A 166 -12.12 -9.02 14.56
CA GLY A 166 -12.86 -8.81 13.30
C GLY A 166 -12.15 -7.99 12.24
N VAL A 167 -10.82 -7.82 12.35
CA VAL A 167 -10.04 -7.04 11.38
C VAL A 167 -9.12 -7.94 10.57
N THR A 168 -9.21 -7.89 9.23
CA THR A 168 -8.27 -8.58 8.34
C THR A 168 -7.08 -7.68 8.01
N VAL A 169 -5.89 -8.27 7.93
CA VAL A 169 -4.67 -7.56 7.53
C VAL A 169 -3.91 -8.40 6.51
N ASN A 170 -3.79 -7.89 5.29
CA ASN A 170 -3.12 -8.58 4.19
C ASN A 170 -2.10 -7.66 3.51
N ALA A 171 -1.32 -8.21 2.61
CA ALA A 171 -0.39 -7.46 1.79
C ALA A 171 -0.54 -7.80 0.30
N VAL A 172 -0.28 -6.82 -0.54
CA VAL A 172 -0.05 -7.00 -1.97
C VAL A 172 1.42 -6.73 -2.25
N ALA A 173 2.07 -7.60 -3.01
CA ALA A 173 3.45 -7.48 -3.42
C ALA A 173 3.54 -7.29 -4.95
N PRO A 174 3.57 -6.03 -5.42
CA PRO A 174 3.73 -5.74 -6.85
C PRO A 174 5.11 -6.14 -7.37
N GLY A 175 5.16 -6.53 -8.65
CA GLY A 175 6.36 -6.51 -9.46
C GLY A 175 6.64 -5.12 -10.04
N MET A 176 7.18 -5.08 -11.26
CA MET A 176 7.29 -3.83 -12.03
C MET A 176 5.88 -3.42 -12.48
N VAL A 177 5.46 -2.22 -12.06
CA VAL A 177 4.16 -1.62 -12.43
C VAL A 177 4.38 -0.42 -13.32
N MET A 178 3.65 -0.34 -14.43
CA MET A 178 3.76 0.71 -15.45
C MET A 178 3.13 2.04 -15.00
N THR A 179 3.69 2.61 -13.95
CA THR A 179 3.39 3.98 -13.50
C THR A 179 4.11 5.02 -14.37
N GLU A 180 3.78 6.30 -14.22
CA GLU A 180 4.51 7.40 -14.85
C GLU A 180 6.01 7.34 -14.51
N MET A 181 6.34 7.09 -13.23
CA MET A 181 7.73 6.92 -12.77
C MET A 181 8.43 5.75 -13.47
N ALA A 182 7.74 4.63 -13.68
CA ALA A 182 8.32 3.48 -14.37
C ALA A 182 8.57 3.77 -15.86
N ARG A 183 7.68 4.51 -16.52
CA ARG A 183 7.86 4.91 -17.92
C ARG A 183 9.06 5.82 -18.16
N ALA A 184 9.53 6.52 -17.13
CA ALA A 184 10.73 7.35 -17.19
C ALA A 184 12.05 6.56 -16.98
N LEU A 185 11.97 5.25 -16.70
CA LEU A 185 13.15 4.39 -16.57
C LEU A 185 13.79 4.09 -17.93
N PRO A 186 15.11 3.81 -17.97
CA PRO A 186 15.77 3.34 -19.18
C PRO A 186 15.07 2.11 -19.78
N PRO A 187 14.95 2.04 -21.13
CA PRO A 187 14.27 0.90 -21.81
C PRO A 187 14.79 -0.46 -21.38
N GLU A 188 16.10 -0.60 -21.15
CA GLU A 188 16.76 -1.85 -20.76
C GLU A 188 16.26 -2.38 -19.41
N VAL A 189 15.82 -1.46 -18.51
CA VAL A 189 15.25 -1.84 -17.20
C VAL A 189 13.85 -2.42 -17.38
N LEU A 190 13.06 -1.81 -18.27
CA LEU A 190 11.71 -2.30 -18.60
C LEU A 190 11.76 -3.61 -19.36
N ASP A 191 12.66 -3.73 -20.35
CA ASP A 191 12.88 -4.96 -21.14
C ASP A 191 13.29 -6.12 -20.23
N ARG A 192 14.21 -5.88 -19.30
CA ARG A 192 14.60 -6.89 -18.32
C ARG A 192 13.43 -7.34 -17.46
N ALA A 193 12.64 -6.39 -16.93
CA ALA A 193 11.45 -6.70 -16.13
C ALA A 193 10.41 -7.50 -16.94
N LEU A 194 10.25 -7.17 -18.24
CA LEU A 194 9.37 -7.87 -19.16
C LEU A 194 9.88 -9.31 -19.43
N GLN A 195 11.19 -9.49 -19.59
CA GLN A 195 11.81 -10.82 -19.77
C GLN A 195 11.69 -11.69 -18.52
N GLU A 196 11.78 -11.10 -17.32
CA GLU A 196 11.57 -11.81 -16.06
C GLU A 196 10.09 -12.22 -15.87
N SER A 197 9.15 -11.52 -16.50
CA SER A 197 7.71 -11.78 -16.37
C SER A 197 7.26 -13.02 -17.13
N ALA A 198 6.64 -13.98 -16.43
CA ALA A 198 6.07 -15.19 -17.05
C ALA A 198 4.95 -14.86 -18.03
N LEU A 199 4.12 -13.84 -17.75
CA LEU A 199 3.04 -13.39 -18.62
C LEU A 199 3.52 -12.53 -19.79
N ARG A 200 4.82 -12.20 -19.87
CA ARG A 200 5.38 -11.29 -20.88
C ARG A 200 4.65 -9.93 -20.94
N LYS A 201 4.17 -9.49 -19.79
CA LYS A 201 3.48 -8.21 -19.59
C LYS A 201 3.90 -7.63 -18.25
N LEU A 202 3.93 -6.32 -18.15
CA LEU A 202 4.10 -5.61 -16.89
C LEU A 202 2.72 -5.19 -16.37
N ALA A 203 2.53 -5.26 -15.07
CA ALA A 203 1.26 -4.88 -14.45
C ALA A 203 0.98 -3.39 -14.63
N ALA A 204 -0.27 -3.04 -14.81
CA ALA A 204 -0.76 -1.66 -14.71
C ALA A 204 -1.16 -1.34 -13.26
N PRO A 205 -1.24 -0.05 -12.86
CA PRO A 205 -1.75 0.34 -11.55
C PRO A 205 -3.12 -0.26 -11.21
N GLU A 206 -3.98 -0.43 -12.21
CA GLU A 206 -5.32 -1.00 -12.09
C GLU A 206 -5.30 -2.49 -11.71
N ASP A 207 -4.26 -3.24 -12.11
CA ASP A 207 -4.11 -4.65 -11.70
C ASP A 207 -3.82 -4.77 -10.19
N ILE A 208 -3.03 -3.82 -9.66
CA ILE A 208 -2.78 -3.73 -8.24
C ILE A 208 -4.05 -3.30 -7.49
N ALA A 209 -4.75 -2.29 -8.02
CA ALA A 209 -5.99 -1.79 -7.45
C ALA A 209 -7.07 -2.89 -7.36
N ALA A 210 -7.18 -3.74 -8.38
CA ALA A 210 -8.13 -4.87 -8.39
C ALA A 210 -7.87 -5.86 -7.23
N ALA A 211 -6.60 -6.22 -7.00
CA ALA A 211 -6.23 -7.10 -5.88
C ALA A 211 -6.50 -6.44 -4.52
N VAL A 212 -6.21 -5.14 -4.39
CA VAL A 212 -6.47 -4.38 -3.15
C VAL A 212 -7.97 -4.32 -2.86
N VAL A 213 -8.80 -3.98 -3.85
CA VAL A 213 -10.26 -3.94 -3.71
C VAL A 213 -10.81 -5.30 -3.29
N PHE A 214 -10.36 -6.39 -3.92
CA PHE A 214 -10.74 -7.74 -3.53
C PHE A 214 -10.42 -8.00 -2.05
N LEU A 215 -9.21 -7.68 -1.59
CA LEU A 215 -8.79 -7.90 -0.20
C LEU A 215 -9.54 -7.00 0.81
N LEU A 216 -10.05 -5.85 0.39
CA LEU A 216 -10.85 -4.95 1.22
C LEU A 216 -12.35 -5.30 1.21
N SER A 217 -12.80 -6.14 0.29
CA SER A 217 -14.19 -6.55 0.16
C SER A 217 -14.56 -7.76 1.02
N ASP A 218 -15.85 -8.00 1.19
CA ASP A 218 -16.36 -9.16 1.92
C ASP A 218 -16.02 -10.52 1.24
N MET A 219 -15.63 -10.49 -0.03
CA MET A 219 -15.16 -11.69 -0.75
C MET A 219 -13.89 -12.26 -0.12
N ALA A 220 -13.06 -11.41 0.51
CA ALA A 220 -11.82 -11.80 1.17
C ALA A 220 -11.96 -11.92 2.71
N ARG A 221 -13.17 -11.97 3.28
CA ARG A 221 -13.41 -11.96 4.74
C ARG A 221 -12.71 -13.07 5.51
N MET A 222 -12.31 -14.16 4.84
CA MET A 222 -11.59 -15.29 5.43
C MET A 222 -10.11 -15.32 5.06
N ILE A 223 -9.59 -14.22 4.46
CA ILE A 223 -8.18 -14.08 4.08
C ILE A 223 -7.54 -13.06 5.02
N THR A 224 -6.54 -13.49 5.80
CA THR A 224 -5.77 -12.61 6.67
C THR A 224 -4.36 -13.15 6.87
N GLY A 225 -3.37 -12.26 6.97
CA GLY A 225 -1.95 -12.60 7.11
C GLY A 225 -1.27 -12.99 5.78
N GLU A 226 -1.96 -12.88 4.65
CA GLU A 226 -1.46 -13.30 3.34
C GLU A 226 -0.70 -12.17 2.61
N VAL A 227 0.21 -12.60 1.72
CA VAL A 227 0.94 -11.73 0.80
C VAL A 227 0.65 -12.18 -0.63
N ILE A 228 -0.23 -11.45 -1.31
CA ILE A 228 -0.60 -11.75 -2.70
C ILE A 228 0.37 -11.02 -3.64
N ARG A 229 1.07 -11.79 -4.48
CA ARG A 229 1.91 -11.20 -5.53
C ARG A 229 1.04 -10.81 -6.71
N VAL A 230 1.25 -9.59 -7.19
CA VAL A 230 0.67 -9.07 -8.45
C VAL A 230 1.84 -8.58 -9.29
N ASP A 231 2.55 -9.52 -9.91
CA ASP A 231 3.86 -9.30 -10.48
C ASP A 231 4.04 -9.94 -11.86
N SER A 232 2.96 -10.40 -12.49
CA SER A 232 2.99 -11.10 -13.77
C SER A 232 3.92 -12.32 -13.79
N GLY A 233 4.20 -12.91 -12.61
CA GLY A 233 5.12 -14.02 -12.45
C GLY A 233 6.61 -13.63 -12.57
N GLN A 234 6.99 -12.41 -12.16
CA GLN A 234 8.39 -11.99 -12.08
C GLN A 234 9.17 -12.71 -10.96
N TYR A 235 8.48 -13.22 -9.98
CA TYR A 235 9.05 -13.94 -8.84
C TYR A 235 8.24 -15.20 -8.55
N ILE A 236 8.63 -16.28 -9.21
CA ILE A 236 8.08 -17.64 -9.06
C ILE A 236 9.19 -18.63 -8.84
#